data_84f72382f6d624f54d3afca33374717b
#
_entry.id   84f72382f6d624f54d3afca33374717b
#
_cell.length_a   1.000
_cell.length_b   1.000
_cell.length_c   1.000
_cell.angle_alpha   90.00
_cell.angle_beta   90.00
_cell.angle_gamma   90.00
#
_symmetry.space_group_name_H-M   'P 1'
#
loop_
_entity.id
_entity.type
_entity.pdbx_description
1 polymer ?
#
loop_
_entity_poly.entity_id
_entity_poly.type
_entity_poly.pdbx_seq_one_letter_code
_entity_poly.pdbx_strand_id
1 'polypeptide(L)'
;MSILLIGANGGVGSRLVQQLKSDNIDFTAGVRKEEQVKELKDQDVDATLVDVEKATVKDLTQLFDNYDKVIFSVGSGGSTGDDKTIIVDLDGAVKTIEASKEADIKHYVMVSTYDSRREAFDSAGDLKPYTIAKHYSDDYLRNSGLNYTIVHPGRLTDDEGTGKLKQIYTLINVRLFLETM
;
A
#
# COMPACT_ATOMS: atom_id res chain seq x y z
N MET A 1 1.75 -18.99 -3.69
CA MET A 1 2.31 -17.74 -3.11
C MET A 1 1.14 -16.78 -2.94
N SER A 2 0.72 -16.52 -1.72
CA SER A 2 -0.51 -15.78 -1.40
C SER A 2 -0.21 -14.29 -1.19
N ILE A 3 -0.98 -13.42 -1.81
CA ILE A 3 -0.81 -11.96 -1.77
C ILE A 3 -2.04 -11.33 -1.11
N LEU A 4 -1.83 -10.45 -0.11
CA LEU A 4 -2.86 -9.57 0.42
C LEU A 4 -2.65 -8.15 -0.12
N LEU A 5 -3.63 -7.62 -0.85
CA LEU A 5 -3.66 -6.23 -1.32
C LEU A 5 -4.54 -5.38 -0.40
N ILE A 6 -3.95 -4.63 0.50
CA ILE A 6 -4.67 -3.72 1.41
C ILE A 6 -4.93 -2.38 0.72
N GLY A 7 -6.17 -1.90 0.78
CA GLY A 7 -6.61 -0.69 0.09
C GLY A 7 -7.10 -0.95 -1.34
N ALA A 8 -7.59 -2.16 -1.61
CA ALA A 8 -8.01 -2.62 -2.93
C ALA A 8 -9.12 -1.77 -3.59
N ASN A 9 -9.91 -1.02 -2.82
CA ASN A 9 -10.95 -0.13 -3.35
C ASN A 9 -10.47 1.32 -3.61
N GLY A 10 -9.20 1.63 -3.33
CA GLY A 10 -8.59 2.92 -3.63
C GLY A 10 -8.25 3.08 -5.11
N GLY A 11 -7.90 4.32 -5.54
CA GLY A 11 -7.60 4.61 -6.95
C GLY A 11 -6.51 3.73 -7.56
N VAL A 12 -5.40 3.50 -6.85
CA VAL A 12 -4.33 2.59 -7.28
C VAL A 12 -4.74 1.15 -7.05
N GLY A 13 -5.31 0.82 -5.88
CA GLY A 13 -5.69 -0.54 -5.50
C GLY A 13 -6.69 -1.17 -6.46
N SER A 14 -7.72 -0.42 -6.89
CA SER A 14 -8.73 -0.95 -7.82
C SER A 14 -8.16 -1.27 -9.21
N ARG A 15 -7.21 -0.47 -9.69
CA ARG A 15 -6.49 -0.75 -10.95
C ARG A 15 -5.60 -1.99 -10.80
N LEU A 16 -4.95 -2.13 -9.65
CA LEU A 16 -4.11 -3.31 -9.37
C LEU A 16 -4.97 -4.58 -9.25
N VAL A 17 -6.17 -4.52 -8.66
CA VAL A 17 -7.14 -5.63 -8.67
C VAL A 17 -7.43 -6.10 -10.10
N GLN A 18 -7.73 -5.16 -11.01
CA GLN A 18 -8.00 -5.49 -12.41
C GLN A 18 -6.77 -6.13 -13.09
N GLN A 19 -5.58 -5.58 -12.85
CA GLN A 19 -4.34 -6.10 -13.45
C GLN A 19 -4.02 -7.51 -12.93
N LEU A 20 -4.03 -7.72 -11.60
CA LEU A 20 -3.75 -9.03 -11.02
C LEU A 20 -4.74 -10.09 -11.51
N LYS A 21 -6.03 -9.72 -11.63
CA LYS A 21 -7.05 -10.60 -12.18
C LYS A 21 -6.77 -10.93 -13.66
N SER A 22 -6.42 -9.95 -14.47
CA SER A 22 -6.12 -10.18 -15.91
C SER A 22 -4.88 -11.04 -16.12
N ASP A 23 -3.91 -10.95 -15.23
CA ASP A 23 -2.66 -11.72 -15.27
C ASP A 23 -2.79 -13.10 -14.61
N ASN A 24 -3.98 -13.47 -14.11
CA ASN A 24 -4.27 -14.72 -13.39
C ASN A 24 -3.35 -14.92 -12.16
N ILE A 25 -3.05 -13.85 -11.45
CA ILE A 25 -2.26 -13.89 -10.22
C ILE A 25 -3.21 -14.04 -9.03
N ASP A 26 -2.99 -15.04 -8.19
CA ASP A 26 -3.77 -15.27 -6.98
C ASP A 26 -3.51 -14.18 -5.94
N PHE A 27 -4.56 -13.52 -5.48
CA PHE A 27 -4.51 -12.51 -4.43
C PHE A 27 -5.83 -12.42 -3.67
N THR A 28 -5.79 -11.82 -2.48
CA THR A 28 -6.96 -11.42 -1.72
C THR A 28 -7.02 -9.89 -1.61
N ALA A 29 -8.15 -9.31 -1.94
CA ALA A 29 -8.40 -7.88 -1.85
C ALA A 29 -8.80 -7.49 -0.41
N GLY A 30 -7.98 -6.71 0.27
CA GLY A 30 -8.26 -6.15 1.59
C GLY A 30 -8.96 -4.80 1.48
N VAL A 31 -10.19 -4.70 2.01
CA VAL A 31 -11.01 -3.49 1.98
C VAL A 31 -11.60 -3.17 3.35
N ARG A 32 -11.97 -1.91 3.59
CA ARG A 32 -12.37 -1.43 4.92
C ARG A 32 -13.84 -1.60 5.28
N LYS A 33 -14.71 -2.04 4.34
CA LYS A 33 -16.16 -2.17 4.54
C LYS A 33 -16.66 -3.52 4.06
N GLU A 34 -17.61 -4.10 4.77
CA GLU A 34 -18.24 -5.38 4.41
C GLU A 34 -18.96 -5.34 3.05
N GLU A 35 -19.57 -4.19 2.70
CA GLU A 35 -20.20 -4.01 1.41
C GLU A 35 -19.20 -4.17 0.26
N GLN A 36 -17.99 -3.60 0.44
CA GLN A 36 -16.90 -3.71 -0.55
C GLN A 36 -16.39 -5.15 -0.68
N VAL A 37 -16.34 -5.90 0.42
CA VAL A 37 -15.99 -7.32 0.41
C VAL A 37 -17.01 -8.09 -0.45
N LYS A 38 -18.30 -7.82 -0.26
CA LYS A 38 -19.36 -8.46 -1.03
C LYS A 38 -19.27 -8.10 -2.51
N GLU A 39 -19.13 -6.81 -2.83
CA GLU A 39 -19.01 -6.32 -4.21
C GLU A 39 -17.85 -6.97 -4.98
N LEU A 40 -16.70 -7.17 -4.32
CA LEU A 40 -15.55 -7.84 -4.93
C LEU A 40 -15.78 -9.34 -5.13
N LYS A 41 -16.39 -10.01 -4.16
CA LYS A 41 -16.75 -11.42 -4.28
C LYS A 41 -17.79 -11.67 -5.38
N ASP A 42 -18.74 -10.76 -5.55
CA ASP A 42 -19.71 -10.82 -6.67
C ASP A 42 -19.05 -10.63 -8.06
N GLN A 43 -17.78 -10.14 -8.09
CA GLN A 43 -16.93 -10.03 -9.28
C GLN A 43 -15.88 -11.15 -9.40
N ASP A 44 -16.05 -12.26 -8.67
CA ASP A 44 -15.07 -13.36 -8.62
C ASP A 44 -13.65 -12.91 -8.18
N VAL A 45 -13.58 -12.01 -7.19
CA VAL A 45 -12.35 -11.60 -6.53
C VAL A 45 -12.41 -12.00 -5.07
N ASP A 46 -11.42 -12.77 -4.61
CA ASP A 46 -11.29 -13.06 -3.18
C ASP A 46 -11.07 -11.78 -2.39
N ALA A 47 -11.88 -11.57 -1.34
CA ALA A 47 -11.83 -10.34 -0.57
C ALA A 47 -12.04 -10.58 0.93
N THR A 48 -11.39 -9.75 1.73
CA THR A 48 -11.47 -9.75 3.20
C THR A 48 -11.55 -8.35 3.78
N LEU A 49 -12.09 -8.25 4.99
CA LEU A 49 -12.16 -6.98 5.71
C LEU A 49 -10.79 -6.63 6.30
N VAL A 50 -10.28 -5.45 5.97
CA VAL A 50 -9.05 -4.88 6.54
C VAL A 50 -9.24 -3.39 6.79
N ASP A 51 -9.66 -3.04 8.00
CA ASP A 51 -9.78 -1.64 8.43
C ASP A 51 -8.54 -1.27 9.26
N VAL A 52 -7.52 -0.70 8.62
CA VAL A 52 -6.26 -0.34 9.27
C VAL A 52 -6.41 0.75 10.34
N GLU A 53 -7.48 1.52 10.32
CA GLU A 53 -7.78 2.50 11.36
C GLU A 53 -8.18 1.80 12.67
N LYS A 54 -9.02 0.77 12.60
CA LYS A 54 -9.60 0.09 13.76
C LYS A 54 -8.82 -1.14 14.22
N ALA A 55 -8.22 -1.85 13.28
CA ALA A 55 -7.49 -3.07 13.59
C ALA A 55 -6.27 -2.81 14.49
N THR A 56 -6.04 -3.70 15.43
CA THR A 56 -4.80 -3.74 16.21
C THR A 56 -3.70 -4.48 15.43
N VAL A 57 -2.44 -4.32 15.85
CA VAL A 57 -1.32 -5.11 15.30
C VAL A 57 -1.62 -6.60 15.40
N LYS A 58 -2.14 -7.06 16.55
CA LYS A 58 -2.50 -8.46 16.78
C LYS A 58 -3.56 -8.98 15.80
N ASP A 59 -4.61 -8.19 15.52
CA ASP A 59 -5.66 -8.59 14.57
C ASP A 59 -5.07 -8.72 13.15
N LEU A 60 -4.20 -7.78 12.78
CA LEU A 60 -3.50 -7.81 11.48
C LEU A 60 -2.51 -8.98 11.39
N THR A 61 -1.76 -9.28 12.46
CA THR A 61 -0.84 -10.43 12.49
C THR A 61 -1.59 -11.73 12.24
N GLN A 62 -2.70 -11.97 12.95
CA GLN A 62 -3.54 -13.16 12.76
C GLN A 62 -4.09 -13.27 11.33
N LEU A 63 -4.45 -12.16 10.72
CA LEU A 63 -4.87 -12.15 9.32
C LEU A 63 -3.71 -12.49 8.39
N PHE A 64 -2.53 -11.91 8.65
CA PHE A 64 -1.35 -12.03 7.77
C PHE A 64 -0.72 -13.42 7.80
N ASP A 65 -0.96 -14.25 8.83
CA ASP A 65 -0.52 -15.64 8.89
C ASP A 65 -0.93 -16.48 7.64
N ASN A 66 -1.93 -16.02 6.90
CA ASN A 66 -2.42 -16.70 5.70
C ASN A 66 -1.74 -16.23 4.39
N TYR A 67 -0.80 -15.29 4.48
CA TYR A 67 -0.21 -14.65 3.30
C TYR A 67 1.31 -14.67 3.30
N ASP A 68 1.90 -14.74 2.10
CA ASP A 68 3.34 -14.62 1.89
C ASP A 68 3.77 -13.18 1.66
N LYS A 69 2.89 -12.37 1.03
CA LYS A 69 3.18 -11.00 0.63
C LYS A 69 2.05 -10.05 1.00
N VAL A 70 2.42 -8.83 1.37
CA VAL A 70 1.48 -7.73 1.61
C VAL A 70 1.79 -6.58 0.66
N ILE A 71 0.76 -6.07 -0.01
CA ILE A 71 0.81 -4.83 -0.78
C ILE A 71 -0.05 -3.80 -0.05
N PHE A 72 0.57 -2.74 0.44
CA PHE A 72 -0.10 -1.65 1.13
C PHE A 72 -0.32 -0.48 0.16
N SER A 73 -1.58 -0.31 -0.26
CA SER A 73 -2.02 0.77 -1.17
C SER A 73 -3.11 1.62 -0.51
N VAL A 74 -2.95 1.89 0.81
CA VAL A 74 -3.90 2.69 1.57
C VAL A 74 -3.48 4.15 1.59
N GLY A 75 -4.48 5.02 1.50
CA GLY A 75 -4.39 6.44 1.77
C GLY A 75 -5.72 6.94 2.30
N SER A 76 -5.71 7.95 3.15
CA SER A 76 -6.91 8.55 3.76
C SER A 76 -7.81 9.22 2.72
N GLY A 77 -7.23 9.65 1.59
CA GLY A 77 -7.90 10.35 0.51
C GLY A 77 -7.88 11.87 0.67
N GLY A 78 -7.90 12.59 -0.47
CA GLY A 78 -7.74 14.06 -0.50
C GLY A 78 -8.93 14.86 0.05
N SER A 79 -10.02 14.20 0.47
CA SER A 79 -11.20 14.85 1.07
C SER A 79 -11.27 14.70 2.60
N THR A 80 -10.27 14.07 3.22
CA THR A 80 -10.20 13.88 4.67
C THR A 80 -9.26 14.88 5.33
N GLY A 81 -9.38 15.08 6.64
CA GLY A 81 -8.50 15.96 7.40
C GLY A 81 -7.14 15.32 7.73
N ASP A 82 -6.23 16.15 8.27
CA ASP A 82 -4.88 15.73 8.64
C ASP A 82 -4.86 14.66 9.74
N ASP A 83 -5.90 14.62 10.57
CA ASP A 83 -6.11 13.55 11.55
C ASP A 83 -6.15 12.18 10.88
N LYS A 84 -6.86 12.06 9.75
CA LYS A 84 -6.91 10.80 8.98
C LYS A 84 -5.59 10.49 8.29
N THR A 85 -4.86 11.51 7.88
CA THR A 85 -3.49 11.32 7.36
C THR A 85 -2.58 10.68 8.42
N ILE A 86 -2.65 11.12 9.67
CA ILE A 86 -1.87 10.52 10.76
C ILE A 86 -2.36 9.11 11.08
N ILE A 87 -3.68 8.91 11.23
CA ILE A 87 -4.25 7.63 11.69
C ILE A 87 -4.16 6.55 10.60
N VAL A 88 -4.39 6.91 9.34
CA VAL A 88 -4.51 5.94 8.24
C VAL A 88 -3.19 5.81 7.47
N ASP A 89 -2.61 6.95 7.03
CA ASP A 89 -1.42 6.92 6.17
C ASP A 89 -0.15 6.61 6.96
N LEU A 90 -0.02 7.09 8.20
CA LEU A 90 1.14 6.82 9.03
C LEU A 90 0.91 5.63 9.97
N ASP A 91 0.00 5.73 10.94
CA ASP A 91 -0.21 4.68 11.95
C ASP A 91 -0.72 3.38 11.32
N GLY A 92 -1.64 3.47 10.34
CA GLY A 92 -2.09 2.29 9.58
C GLY A 92 -0.94 1.58 8.87
N ALA A 93 -0.01 2.31 8.25
CA ALA A 93 1.18 1.73 7.65
C ALA A 93 2.08 1.08 8.71
N VAL A 94 2.38 1.77 9.82
CA VAL A 94 3.21 1.25 10.92
C VAL A 94 2.62 -0.05 11.48
N LYS A 95 1.33 -0.09 11.78
CA LYS A 95 0.65 -1.31 12.27
C LYS A 95 0.77 -2.47 11.30
N THR A 96 0.60 -2.22 10.00
CA THR A 96 0.72 -3.29 9.00
C THR A 96 2.17 -3.77 8.82
N ILE A 97 3.16 -2.89 8.99
CA ILE A 97 4.59 -3.26 8.98
C ILE A 97 4.91 -4.12 10.22
N GLU A 98 4.48 -3.72 11.41
CA GLU A 98 4.67 -4.52 12.64
C GLU A 98 4.01 -5.91 12.52
N ALA A 99 2.76 -5.95 12.08
CA ALA A 99 2.06 -7.20 11.85
C ALA A 99 2.78 -8.09 10.81
N SER A 100 3.35 -7.49 9.77
CA SER A 100 4.12 -8.21 8.75
C SER A 100 5.40 -8.81 9.30
N LYS A 101 6.06 -8.15 10.27
CA LYS A 101 7.23 -8.71 10.97
C LYS A 101 6.83 -9.90 11.83
N GLU A 102 5.75 -9.77 12.61
CA GLU A 102 5.26 -10.81 13.49
C GLU A 102 4.77 -12.05 12.74
N ALA A 103 4.12 -11.87 11.58
CA ALA A 103 3.60 -12.92 10.71
C ALA A 103 4.65 -13.48 9.71
N ASP A 104 5.90 -13.06 9.80
CA ASP A 104 7.01 -13.50 8.93
C ASP A 104 6.70 -13.34 7.42
N ILE A 105 6.06 -12.21 7.05
CA ILE A 105 5.77 -11.85 5.66
C ILE A 105 7.07 -11.80 4.85
N LYS A 106 7.08 -12.50 3.71
CA LYS A 106 8.29 -12.65 2.88
C LYS A 106 8.62 -11.41 2.07
N HIS A 107 7.62 -10.60 1.73
CA HIS A 107 7.83 -9.35 1.01
C HIS A 107 6.70 -8.35 1.27
N TYR A 108 7.07 -7.11 1.59
CA TYR A 108 6.14 -6.02 1.82
C TYR A 108 6.30 -4.94 0.73
N VAL A 109 5.22 -4.59 0.06
CA VAL A 109 5.20 -3.52 -0.95
C VAL A 109 4.40 -2.35 -0.44
N MET A 110 4.99 -1.13 -0.44
CA MET A 110 4.30 0.10 -0.05
C MET A 110 4.14 1.03 -1.25
N VAL A 111 2.92 1.48 -1.48
CA VAL A 111 2.66 2.62 -2.37
C VAL A 111 2.76 3.90 -1.54
N SER A 112 3.84 4.63 -1.75
CA SER A 112 4.15 5.90 -1.10
C SER A 112 3.72 7.09 -1.99
N THR A 113 4.43 8.21 -1.91
CA THR A 113 4.17 9.41 -2.71
C THR A 113 5.44 9.90 -3.38
N TYR A 114 5.29 10.65 -4.47
CA TYR A 114 6.40 11.35 -5.10
C TYR A 114 7.09 12.27 -4.11
N ASP A 115 8.42 12.19 -4.07
CA ASP A 115 9.29 13.00 -3.24
C ASP A 115 8.88 13.11 -1.76
N SER A 116 8.82 11.95 -1.09
CA SER A 116 8.61 11.89 0.36
C SER A 116 9.86 12.30 1.17
N ARG A 117 10.92 12.80 0.53
CA ARG A 117 12.15 13.21 1.22
C ARG A 117 11.90 14.41 2.13
N ARG A 118 12.67 14.50 3.22
CA ARG A 118 12.52 15.57 4.20
C ARG A 118 12.69 16.98 3.60
N GLU A 119 13.56 17.12 2.60
CA GLU A 119 13.83 18.37 1.90
C GLU A 119 12.61 18.88 1.10
N ALA A 120 11.68 18.00 0.78
CA ALA A 120 10.45 18.37 0.05
C ALA A 120 9.34 18.93 0.96
N PHE A 121 9.43 18.83 2.29
CA PHE A 121 8.34 19.18 3.21
C PHE A 121 7.90 20.64 3.07
N ASP A 122 8.82 21.57 2.92
CA ASP A 122 8.48 23.00 2.85
C ASP A 122 7.93 23.41 1.48
N SER A 123 8.20 22.62 0.44
CA SER A 123 7.66 22.83 -0.90
C SER A 123 6.35 22.10 -1.17
N ALA A 124 5.91 21.22 -0.26
CA ALA A 124 4.72 20.40 -0.43
C ALA A 124 3.39 21.16 -0.30
N GLY A 125 3.40 22.41 0.18
CA GLY A 125 2.19 23.21 0.36
C GLY A 125 1.16 22.49 1.25
N ASP A 126 -0.09 22.44 0.82
CA ASP A 126 -1.19 21.79 1.55
C ASP A 126 -1.00 20.26 1.70
N LEU A 127 -0.12 19.65 0.92
CA LEU A 127 0.22 18.24 1.04
C LEU A 127 1.32 17.97 2.09
N LYS A 128 1.79 18.99 2.80
CA LYS A 128 2.89 18.85 3.80
C LYS A 128 2.57 17.79 4.86
N PRO A 129 1.40 17.75 5.53
CA PRO A 129 1.07 16.70 6.49
C PRO A 129 1.13 15.30 5.89
N TYR A 130 0.57 15.15 4.68
CA TYR A 130 0.61 13.89 3.95
C TYR A 130 2.03 13.47 3.56
N THR A 131 2.85 14.38 3.06
CA THR A 131 4.25 14.12 2.71
C THR A 131 5.06 13.69 3.93
N ILE A 132 4.83 14.34 5.08
CA ILE A 132 5.45 13.97 6.37
C ILE A 132 5.03 12.55 6.78
N ALA A 133 3.73 12.23 6.73
CA ALA A 133 3.22 10.91 7.08
C ALA A 133 3.85 9.82 6.21
N LYS A 134 3.91 10.03 4.90
CA LYS A 134 4.55 9.09 3.96
C LYS A 134 6.07 8.97 4.19
N HIS A 135 6.76 10.08 4.49
CA HIS A 135 8.18 10.05 4.84
C HIS A 135 8.46 9.10 6.01
N TYR A 136 7.74 9.30 7.12
CA TYR A 136 7.98 8.49 8.31
C TYR A 136 7.48 7.04 8.16
N SER A 137 6.45 6.79 7.38
CA SER A 137 6.05 5.42 7.02
C SER A 137 7.14 4.71 6.20
N ASP A 138 7.72 5.40 5.22
CA ASP A 138 8.83 4.90 4.41
C ASP A 138 10.06 4.60 5.27
N ASP A 139 10.42 5.52 6.18
CA ASP A 139 11.55 5.34 7.09
C ASP A 139 11.32 4.18 8.06
N TYR A 140 10.10 4.03 8.57
CA TYR A 140 9.75 2.92 9.43
C TYR A 140 9.92 1.58 8.69
N LEU A 141 9.45 1.50 7.44
CA LEU A 141 9.61 0.30 6.62
C LEU A 141 11.08 0.00 6.29
N ARG A 142 11.87 1.03 5.96
CA ARG A 142 13.33 0.86 5.70
C ARG A 142 14.08 0.27 6.90
N ASN A 143 13.65 0.62 8.11
CA ASN A 143 14.29 0.18 9.36
C ASN A 143 13.62 -1.06 9.97
N SER A 144 12.60 -1.64 9.32
CA SER A 144 11.80 -2.75 9.87
C SER A 144 12.53 -4.10 9.88
N GLY A 145 13.52 -4.28 9.00
CA GLY A 145 14.17 -5.57 8.75
C GLY A 145 13.42 -6.46 7.74
N LEU A 146 12.24 -6.06 7.28
CA LEU A 146 11.50 -6.78 6.24
C LEU A 146 12.23 -6.71 4.89
N ASN A 147 11.99 -7.70 4.03
CA ASN A 147 12.24 -7.57 2.62
C ASN A 147 11.12 -6.70 2.01
N TYR A 148 11.45 -5.57 1.42
CA TYR A 148 10.44 -4.61 1.00
C TYR A 148 10.71 -3.97 -0.37
N THR A 149 9.66 -3.39 -0.93
CA THR A 149 9.71 -2.44 -2.05
C THR A 149 8.86 -1.21 -1.71
N ILE A 150 9.39 -0.01 -1.92
CA ILE A 150 8.63 1.24 -1.82
C ILE A 150 8.49 1.83 -3.22
N VAL A 151 7.25 2.04 -3.65
CA VAL A 151 6.93 2.67 -4.94
C VAL A 151 6.56 4.13 -4.69
N HIS A 152 7.27 5.06 -5.35
CA HIS A 152 7.01 6.50 -5.29
C HIS A 152 6.39 6.95 -6.62
N PRO A 153 5.07 6.84 -6.79
CA PRO A 153 4.42 7.27 -8.01
C PRO A 153 4.46 8.79 -8.13
N GLY A 154 4.63 9.29 -9.33
CA GLY A 154 4.37 10.70 -9.64
C GLY A 154 2.90 11.06 -9.48
N ARG A 155 2.50 12.24 -10.00
CA ARG A 155 1.09 12.61 -10.02
C ARG A 155 0.28 11.55 -10.76
N LEU A 156 -0.69 10.97 -10.06
CA LEU A 156 -1.61 10.01 -10.64
C LEU A 156 -2.65 10.76 -11.48
N THR A 157 -2.92 10.26 -12.69
CA THR A 157 -3.97 10.75 -13.59
C THR A 157 -4.91 9.61 -13.95
N ASP A 158 -6.06 9.93 -14.51
CA ASP A 158 -7.01 8.94 -15.02
C ASP A 158 -6.79 8.64 -16.52
N ASP A 159 -5.72 9.16 -17.09
CA ASP A 159 -5.35 8.90 -18.48
C ASP A 159 -4.99 7.41 -18.68
N GLU A 160 -5.12 6.95 -19.92
CA GLU A 160 -4.73 5.59 -20.31
C GLU A 160 -3.21 5.39 -20.11
N GLY A 161 -2.85 4.25 -19.52
CA GLY A 161 -1.45 3.91 -19.27
C GLY A 161 -0.66 3.70 -20.57
N THR A 162 0.52 4.29 -20.65
CA THR A 162 1.39 4.17 -21.84
C THR A 162 2.26 2.91 -21.84
N GLY A 163 2.27 2.14 -20.76
CA GLY A 163 3.21 1.03 -20.55
C GLY A 163 4.68 1.45 -20.43
N LYS A 164 4.95 2.75 -20.32
CA LYS A 164 6.32 3.29 -20.21
C LYS A 164 6.56 3.87 -18.83
N LEU A 165 7.67 3.49 -18.20
CA LEU A 165 8.12 4.08 -16.95
C LEU A 165 9.22 5.12 -17.23
N LYS A 166 9.09 6.30 -16.60
CA LYS A 166 10.16 7.27 -16.52
C LYS A 166 10.69 7.29 -15.09
N GLN A 167 11.84 6.71 -14.87
CA GLN A 167 12.51 6.78 -13.59
C GLN A 167 13.22 8.13 -13.45
N ILE A 168 12.87 8.90 -12.41
CA ILE A 168 13.44 10.24 -12.17
C ILE A 168 14.60 10.17 -11.17
N TYR A 169 14.58 9.18 -10.23
CA TYR A 169 15.65 8.99 -9.24
C TYR A 169 16.14 7.55 -9.27
N THR A 170 17.45 7.35 -9.14
CA THR A 170 18.02 6.04 -8.92
C THR A 170 17.86 5.70 -7.44
N LEU A 171 16.90 4.83 -7.12
CA LEU A 171 16.82 4.24 -5.80
C LEU A 171 17.88 3.17 -5.68
N ILE A 172 18.83 3.34 -4.76
CA ILE A 172 19.78 2.32 -4.37
C ILE A 172 18.97 1.18 -3.74
N ASN A 173 18.99 -0.02 -4.37
CA ASN A 173 18.27 -1.25 -4.01
C ASN A 173 16.79 -1.39 -4.45
N VAL A 174 16.45 -1.01 -5.67
CA VAL A 174 15.28 -1.59 -6.31
C VAL A 174 15.70 -2.86 -7.04
N ARG A 175 15.57 -4.02 -6.42
CA ARG A 175 15.39 -5.26 -7.19
C ARG A 175 14.04 -5.12 -7.88
N LEU A 176 14.07 -4.92 -9.19
CA LEU A 176 12.85 -4.81 -10.00
C LEU A 176 12.00 -6.05 -9.79
N PHE A 177 10.75 -5.82 -9.39
CA PHE A 177 9.71 -6.83 -9.21
C PHE A 177 9.32 -7.56 -10.52
N LEU A 178 9.91 -7.17 -11.65
CA LEU A 178 9.60 -7.65 -13.00
C LEU A 178 10.37 -8.92 -13.44
N GLU A 179 11.31 -9.43 -12.65
CA GLU A 179 12.08 -10.62 -13.03
C GLU A 179 11.59 -11.93 -12.37
N THR A 180 10.49 -11.90 -11.63
CA THR A 180 9.94 -13.10 -10.95
C THR A 180 8.41 -13.20 -11.03
N MET A 181 7.82 -12.75 -12.13
CA MET A 181 6.46 -13.14 -12.51
C MET A 181 6.49 -14.02 -13.73
#